data_9dc2fdf174cc26330c9328bb8b31a285
#
_entry.id   9dc2fdf174cc26330c9328bb8b31a285
#
_cell.length_a   1.000
_cell.length_b   1.000
_cell.length_c   1.000
_cell.angle_alpha   90.00
_cell.angle_beta   90.00
_cell.angle_gamma   90.00
#
_symmetry.space_group_name_H-M   'P 1'
#
loop_
_entity.id
_entity.type
_entity.pdbx_description
1 polymer ?
#
loop_
_entity_poly.entity_id
_entity_poly.type
_entity_poly.pdbx_seq_one_letter_code
_entity_poly.pdbx_strand_id
1 'polypeptide(L)'
;YSEMKRNMERFDVAAKGVEAGKISGAVGNFANIPPFVEEYVCGKLGIRPQEISTQVLPRDLHAEYFSALALIATSIERMATEIRGLQKSEQREVEEYFAKGQKGSSAMPHKRNPIGSENMTGLARVVRGHLVTAFENVALWHERDISHSSAERIITPDTTILINYM
;
A
#
# COMPACT_ATOMS: atom_id res chain seq x y z
N TYR A 1 -4.59 12.67 15.27
CA TYR A 1 -5.05 13.53 14.16
C TYR A 1 -3.88 13.99 13.28
N SER A 2 -2.89 14.71 13.81
CA SER A 2 -1.78 15.29 13.02
C SER A 2 -0.95 14.26 12.27
N GLU A 3 -0.77 13.06 12.81
CA GLU A 3 -0.07 11.96 12.14
C GLU A 3 -0.83 11.45 10.91
N MET A 4 -2.14 11.25 11.01
CA MET A 4 -2.96 10.83 9.88
C MET A 4 -3.02 11.92 8.79
N LYS A 5 -3.05 13.19 9.18
CA LYS A 5 -2.96 14.31 8.20
C LYS A 5 -1.66 14.24 7.40
N ARG A 6 -0.51 14.05 8.07
CA ARG A 6 0.78 13.87 7.37
C ARG A 6 0.79 12.63 6.48
N ASN A 7 0.12 11.55 6.90
CA ASN A 7 0.02 10.34 6.07
C ASN A 7 -0.82 10.56 4.82
N MET A 8 -1.91 11.32 4.91
CA MET A 8 -2.70 11.73 3.73
C MET A 8 -1.85 12.54 2.75
N GLU A 9 -1.11 13.55 3.25
CA GLU A 9 -0.23 14.38 2.43
C GLU A 9 0.84 13.52 1.71
N ARG A 10 1.47 12.56 2.41
CA ARG A 10 2.43 11.62 1.81
C ARG A 10 1.78 10.72 0.76
N PHE A 11 0.59 10.21 1.07
CA PHE A 11 -0.16 9.37 0.15
C PHE A 11 -0.52 10.12 -1.13
N ASP A 12 -1.02 11.35 -1.02
CA ASP A 12 -1.37 12.17 -2.18
C ASP A 12 -0.17 12.43 -3.10
N VAL A 13 1.01 12.69 -2.52
CA VAL A 13 2.25 12.88 -3.27
C VAL A 13 2.66 11.58 -3.96
N ALA A 14 2.70 10.48 -3.23
CA ALA A 14 3.11 9.17 -3.75
C ALA A 14 2.13 8.62 -4.80
N ALA A 15 0.81 8.81 -4.61
CA ALA A 15 -0.21 8.43 -5.57
C ALA A 15 -0.03 9.18 -6.90
N LYS A 16 0.19 10.50 -6.86
CA LYS A 16 0.52 11.29 -8.06
C LYS A 16 1.81 10.83 -8.73
N GLY A 17 2.77 10.33 -7.95
CA GLY A 17 4.00 9.75 -8.46
C GLY A 17 3.77 8.56 -9.38
N VAL A 18 2.86 7.65 -9.00
CA VAL A 18 2.53 6.45 -9.80
C VAL A 18 1.47 6.68 -10.87
N GLU A 19 0.75 7.81 -10.85
CA GLU A 19 -0.20 8.23 -11.90
C GLU A 19 0.56 8.76 -13.13
N ALA A 20 1.37 7.91 -13.74
CA ALA A 20 2.17 8.22 -14.91
C ALA A 20 1.93 7.22 -16.02
N GLY A 21 1.86 7.70 -17.25
CA GLY A 21 1.71 6.88 -18.44
C GLY A 21 3.00 6.78 -19.25
N LYS A 22 3.17 5.65 -19.95
CA LYS A 22 4.31 5.39 -20.80
C LYS A 22 3.86 4.71 -22.09
N ILE A 23 4.12 5.34 -23.25
CA ILE A 23 3.87 4.80 -24.59
C ILE A 23 5.13 4.96 -25.47
N SER A 24 6.29 5.02 -24.87
CA SER A 24 7.57 5.28 -25.53
C SER A 24 8.22 4.08 -26.24
N GLY A 25 7.50 2.94 -26.35
CA GLY A 25 8.00 1.73 -27.02
C GLY A 25 8.79 0.79 -26.11
N ALA A 26 9.37 -0.24 -26.71
CA ALA A 26 10.00 -1.36 -26.01
C ALA A 26 11.20 -0.97 -25.13
N VAL A 27 11.88 0.12 -25.45
CA VAL A 27 13.09 0.59 -24.74
C VAL A 27 13.00 2.07 -24.33
N GLY A 28 11.83 2.67 -24.45
CA GLY A 28 11.62 4.06 -24.03
C GLY A 28 12.15 5.13 -24.98
N ASN A 29 12.47 4.79 -26.23
CA ASN A 29 13.14 5.67 -27.20
C ASN A 29 12.22 6.25 -28.28
N PHE A 30 10.93 6.03 -28.23
CA PHE A 30 9.94 6.50 -29.21
C PHE A 30 10.25 6.11 -30.69
N ALA A 31 10.94 4.99 -30.92
CA ALA A 31 11.37 4.58 -32.26
C ALA A 31 10.23 4.41 -33.28
N ASN A 32 9.03 4.02 -32.80
CA ASN A 32 7.88 3.69 -33.63
C ASN A 32 6.67 4.60 -33.43
N ILE A 33 6.69 5.46 -32.43
CA ILE A 33 5.56 6.32 -32.02
C ILE A 33 6.09 7.69 -31.64
N PRO A 34 5.58 8.79 -32.20
CA PRO A 34 6.04 10.12 -31.83
C PRO A 34 5.60 10.49 -30.39
N PRO A 35 6.40 11.27 -29.65
CA PRO A 35 6.14 11.64 -28.25
C PRO A 35 4.76 12.24 -27.99
N PHE A 36 4.22 13.00 -28.95
CA PHE A 36 2.91 13.65 -28.78
C PHE A 36 1.77 12.63 -28.54
N VAL A 37 1.91 11.38 -28.97
CA VAL A 37 0.89 10.33 -28.74
C VAL A 37 0.80 10.01 -27.24
N GLU A 38 1.95 9.91 -26.59
CA GLU A 38 2.01 9.70 -25.13
C GLU A 38 1.40 10.89 -24.38
N GLU A 39 1.78 12.11 -24.74
CA GLU A 39 1.23 13.34 -24.15
C GLU A 39 -0.28 13.42 -24.34
N TYR A 40 -0.79 13.14 -25.53
CA TYR A 40 -2.21 13.17 -25.84
C TYR A 40 -2.99 12.13 -25.02
N VAL A 41 -2.52 10.89 -24.98
CA VAL A 41 -3.20 9.81 -24.25
C VAL A 41 -3.17 10.08 -22.74
N CYS A 42 -2.01 10.45 -22.20
CA CYS A 42 -1.89 10.80 -20.79
C CYS A 42 -2.82 11.98 -20.40
N GLY A 43 -2.86 13.01 -21.24
CA GLY A 43 -3.78 14.13 -21.04
C GLY A 43 -5.26 13.71 -21.07
N LYS A 44 -5.66 12.76 -21.92
CA LYS A 44 -7.02 12.20 -21.94
C LYS A 44 -7.35 11.38 -20.72
N LEU A 45 -6.37 10.69 -20.13
CA LEU A 45 -6.52 9.88 -18.93
C LEU A 45 -6.38 10.70 -17.62
N GLY A 46 -5.96 11.95 -17.71
CA GLY A 46 -5.71 12.80 -16.54
C GLY A 46 -4.48 12.40 -15.74
N ILE A 47 -3.52 11.70 -16.36
CA ILE A 47 -2.23 11.31 -15.78
C ILE A 47 -1.08 12.04 -16.48
N ARG A 48 0.10 12.08 -15.88
CA ARG A 48 1.27 12.69 -16.51
C ARG A 48 2.01 11.72 -17.43
N PRO A 49 2.61 12.18 -18.54
CA PRO A 49 3.58 11.37 -19.27
C PRO A 49 4.85 11.20 -18.43
N GLN A 50 5.48 10.03 -18.52
CA GLN A 50 6.75 9.77 -17.85
C GLN A 50 7.89 10.36 -18.66
N GLU A 51 8.69 11.26 -18.07
CA GLU A 51 9.77 11.96 -18.77
C GLU A 51 10.80 10.99 -19.37
N ILE A 52 11.28 10.06 -18.57
CA ILE A 52 12.24 9.04 -18.97
C ILE A 52 11.78 7.69 -18.45
N SER A 53 11.79 6.71 -19.31
CA SER A 53 11.49 5.31 -18.96
C SER A 53 12.31 4.37 -19.84
N THR A 54 12.43 3.13 -19.42
CA THR A 54 12.89 2.03 -20.26
C THR A 54 11.67 1.33 -20.90
N GLN A 55 11.58 0.04 -20.89
CA GLN A 55 10.34 -0.67 -21.24
C GLN A 55 9.25 -0.47 -20.19
N VAL A 56 9.61 -0.15 -18.97
CA VAL A 56 8.71 0.01 -17.82
C VAL A 56 8.91 1.37 -17.16
N LEU A 57 7.94 1.76 -16.35
CA LEU A 57 8.07 2.91 -15.46
C LEU A 57 9.14 2.64 -14.39
N PRO A 58 9.86 3.66 -13.92
CA PRO A 58 10.80 3.54 -12.82
C PRO A 58 10.13 3.00 -11.56
N ARG A 59 10.74 2.03 -10.90
CA ARG A 59 10.14 1.32 -9.75
C ARG A 59 10.34 2.02 -8.41
N ASP A 60 11.20 3.02 -8.35
CA ASP A 60 11.29 3.93 -7.21
C ASP A 60 9.98 4.65 -6.92
N LEU A 61 9.22 5.03 -7.96
CA LEU A 61 7.87 5.59 -7.81
C LEU A 61 6.92 4.62 -7.10
N HIS A 62 6.99 3.33 -7.45
CA HIS A 62 6.20 2.29 -6.80
C HIS A 62 6.67 2.06 -5.35
N ALA A 63 7.99 2.05 -5.11
CA ALA A 63 8.55 1.92 -3.77
C ALA A 63 8.15 3.09 -2.86
N GLU A 64 8.10 4.32 -3.37
CA GLU A 64 7.57 5.48 -2.65
C GLU A 64 6.09 5.29 -2.29
N TYR A 65 5.27 4.84 -3.24
CA TYR A 65 3.86 4.54 -3.00
C TYR A 65 3.66 3.48 -1.90
N PHE A 66 4.39 2.36 -1.98
CA PHE A 66 4.36 1.33 -0.94
C PHE A 66 4.87 1.84 0.41
N SER A 67 5.84 2.77 0.41
CA SER A 67 6.33 3.40 1.65
C SER A 67 5.23 4.23 2.32
N ALA A 68 4.45 4.99 1.55
CA ALA A 68 3.31 5.74 2.07
C ALA A 68 2.25 4.79 2.67
N LEU A 69 1.90 3.71 1.97
CA LEU A 69 0.96 2.69 2.46
C LEU A 69 1.47 2.01 3.75
N ALA A 70 2.75 1.67 3.82
CA ALA A 70 3.35 1.06 5.00
C ALA A 70 3.35 2.01 6.21
N LEU A 71 3.54 3.31 6.01
CA LEU A 71 3.42 4.32 7.07
C LEU A 71 1.98 4.44 7.57
N ILE A 72 0.99 4.41 6.68
CA ILE A 72 -0.43 4.39 7.05
C ILE A 72 -0.73 3.16 7.91
N ALA A 73 -0.35 1.97 7.43
CA ALA A 73 -0.54 0.72 8.18
C ALA A 73 0.12 0.77 9.57
N THR A 74 1.33 1.32 9.67
CA THR A 74 2.05 1.47 10.93
C THR A 74 1.34 2.43 11.89
N SER A 75 0.75 3.50 11.38
CA SER A 75 -0.04 4.43 12.20
C SER A 75 -1.33 3.78 12.72
N ILE A 76 -1.99 2.97 11.88
CA ILE A 76 -3.18 2.19 12.29
C ILE A 76 -2.77 1.15 13.35
N GLU A 77 -1.66 0.42 13.13
CA GLU A 77 -1.14 -0.54 14.12
C GLU A 77 -0.88 0.12 15.48
N ARG A 78 -0.32 1.32 15.50
CA ARG A 78 -0.08 2.06 16.74
C ARG A 78 -1.38 2.33 17.49
N MET A 79 -2.43 2.79 16.80
CA MET A 79 -3.75 3.01 17.39
C MET A 79 -4.37 1.69 17.87
N ALA A 80 -4.31 0.64 17.07
CA ALA A 80 -4.82 -0.68 17.43
C ALA A 80 -4.09 -1.27 18.64
N THR A 81 -2.78 -1.05 18.76
CA THR A 81 -1.99 -1.49 19.90
C THR A 81 -2.42 -0.79 21.18
N GLU A 82 -2.71 0.51 21.11
CA GLU A 82 -3.25 1.28 22.25
C GLU A 82 -4.62 0.73 22.68
N ILE A 83 -5.56 0.54 21.75
CA ILE A 83 -6.87 -0.04 22.06
C ILE A 83 -6.72 -1.40 22.71
N ARG A 84 -5.85 -2.28 22.21
CA ARG A 84 -5.56 -3.58 22.84
C ARG A 84 -5.02 -3.45 24.25
N GLY A 85 -4.19 -2.43 24.50
CA GLY A 85 -3.68 -2.10 25.83
C GLY A 85 -4.79 -1.70 26.80
N LEU A 86 -5.65 -0.78 26.39
CA LEU A 86 -6.74 -0.23 27.18
C LEU A 86 -7.86 -1.24 27.42
N GLN A 87 -8.02 -2.25 26.56
CA GLN A 87 -9.03 -3.31 26.71
C GLN A 87 -8.57 -4.46 27.62
N LYS A 88 -7.35 -4.46 28.15
CA LYS A 88 -6.89 -5.50 29.08
C LYS A 88 -7.81 -5.58 30.31
N SER A 89 -7.96 -6.79 30.85
CA SER A 89 -8.83 -7.06 32.01
C SER A 89 -8.49 -6.21 33.22
N GLU A 90 -7.24 -5.80 33.38
CA GLU A 90 -6.75 -4.98 34.48
C GLU A 90 -7.08 -3.50 34.29
N GLN A 91 -7.27 -3.04 33.04
CA GLN A 91 -7.54 -1.63 32.70
C GLN A 91 -9.01 -1.39 32.39
N ARG A 92 -9.55 -2.06 31.36
CA ARG A 92 -10.96 -1.96 30.93
C ARG A 92 -11.44 -0.53 30.68
N GLU A 93 -10.59 0.31 30.09
CA GLU A 93 -10.94 1.70 29.78
C GLU A 93 -11.70 1.81 28.46
N VAL A 94 -11.50 0.85 27.56
CA VAL A 94 -12.22 0.73 26.27
C VAL A 94 -12.59 -0.71 26.02
N GLU A 95 -13.58 -0.92 25.17
CA GLU A 95 -13.98 -2.24 24.66
C GLU A 95 -14.43 -2.12 23.21
N GLU A 96 -13.93 -3.01 22.32
CA GLU A 96 -14.47 -3.13 20.98
C GLU A 96 -15.91 -3.63 21.01
N TYR A 97 -16.69 -3.21 20.02
CA TYR A 97 -18.06 -3.69 19.90
C TYR A 97 -18.10 -5.21 19.78
N PHE A 98 -18.91 -5.83 20.64
CA PHE A 98 -19.12 -7.27 20.67
C PHE A 98 -20.58 -7.57 20.35
N ALA A 99 -20.82 -8.16 19.16
CA ALA A 99 -22.17 -8.40 18.67
C ALA A 99 -22.94 -9.41 19.55
N LYS A 100 -24.25 -9.26 19.62
CA LYS A 100 -25.12 -10.23 20.31
C LYS A 100 -24.99 -11.60 19.61
N GLY A 101 -24.60 -12.61 20.40
CA GLY A 101 -24.36 -13.98 19.89
C GLY A 101 -22.93 -14.23 19.38
N GLN A 102 -22.08 -13.22 19.33
CA GLN A 102 -20.66 -13.40 19.06
C GLN A 102 -20.01 -14.22 20.17
N LYS A 103 -19.07 -15.10 19.81
CA LYS A 103 -18.30 -15.91 20.76
C LYS A 103 -16.83 -15.45 20.75
N GLY A 104 -16.25 -15.25 21.93
CA GLY A 104 -14.84 -14.89 22.05
C GLY A 104 -13.88 -16.02 21.69
N SER A 105 -14.24 -17.25 22.04
CA SER A 105 -13.55 -18.48 21.64
C SER A 105 -14.47 -19.69 21.84
N SER A 106 -14.12 -20.84 21.28
CA SER A 106 -14.86 -22.09 21.52
C SER A 106 -14.79 -22.57 22.97
N ALA A 107 -13.66 -22.38 23.65
CA ALA A 107 -13.47 -22.78 25.05
C ALA A 107 -14.01 -21.75 26.06
N MET A 108 -13.99 -20.44 25.71
CA MET A 108 -14.42 -19.34 26.57
C MET A 108 -15.34 -18.39 25.79
N PRO A 109 -16.63 -18.73 25.60
CA PRO A 109 -17.56 -17.92 24.81
C PRO A 109 -17.76 -16.49 25.32
N HIS A 110 -17.57 -16.28 26.63
CA HIS A 110 -17.69 -14.97 27.29
C HIS A 110 -16.47 -14.07 27.16
N LYS A 111 -15.34 -14.60 26.64
CA LYS A 111 -14.11 -13.84 26.45
C LYS A 111 -14.32 -12.78 25.37
N ARG A 112 -13.96 -11.54 25.66
CA ARG A 112 -14.05 -10.41 24.76
C ARG A 112 -12.66 -9.96 24.36
N ASN A 113 -12.21 -10.45 23.19
CA ASN A 113 -10.92 -10.06 22.61
C ASN A 113 -11.11 -8.86 21.67
N PRO A 114 -10.12 -7.95 21.57
CA PRO A 114 -10.10 -6.87 20.60
C PRO A 114 -9.69 -7.42 19.21
N ILE A 115 -10.57 -8.21 18.59
CA ILE A 115 -10.29 -8.96 17.35
C ILE A 115 -9.98 -8.02 16.20
N GLY A 116 -10.68 -6.89 16.10
CA GLY A 116 -10.41 -5.87 15.08
C GLY A 116 -8.99 -5.33 15.22
N SER A 117 -8.62 -4.87 16.39
CA SER A 117 -7.27 -4.34 16.68
C SER A 117 -6.18 -5.41 16.56
N GLU A 118 -6.46 -6.67 16.90
CA GLU A 118 -5.53 -7.79 16.67
C GLU A 118 -5.26 -7.99 15.18
N ASN A 119 -6.32 -7.98 14.34
CA ASN A 119 -6.20 -8.07 12.90
C ASN A 119 -5.40 -6.90 12.32
N MET A 120 -5.71 -5.65 12.70
CA MET A 120 -4.97 -4.48 12.22
C MET A 120 -3.48 -4.60 12.54
N THR A 121 -3.12 -5.03 13.75
CA THR A 121 -1.73 -5.24 14.17
C THR A 121 -1.04 -6.32 13.32
N GLY A 122 -1.74 -7.40 12.99
CA GLY A 122 -1.21 -8.48 12.15
C GLY A 122 -1.02 -8.04 10.69
N LEU A 123 -2.03 -7.40 10.11
CA LEU A 123 -2.03 -6.98 8.71
C LEU A 123 -0.98 -5.89 8.42
N ALA A 124 -0.74 -4.98 9.36
CA ALA A 124 0.32 -3.99 9.22
C ALA A 124 1.71 -4.60 8.99
N ARG A 125 1.99 -5.77 9.58
CA ARG A 125 3.24 -6.51 9.36
C ARG A 125 3.35 -7.02 7.92
N VAL A 126 2.25 -7.51 7.37
CA VAL A 126 2.18 -7.99 5.98
C VAL A 126 2.46 -6.84 5.02
N VAL A 127 1.79 -5.70 5.21
CA VAL A 127 2.03 -4.49 4.39
C VAL A 127 3.49 -4.05 4.43
N ARG A 128 4.13 -4.05 5.60
CA ARG A 128 5.58 -3.76 5.69
C ARG A 128 6.46 -4.80 5.01
N GLY A 129 6.05 -6.06 5.01
CA GLY A 129 6.75 -7.11 4.23
C GLY A 129 6.69 -6.86 2.72
N HIS A 130 5.54 -6.42 2.22
CA HIS A 130 5.37 -6.06 0.80
C HIS A 130 6.25 -4.85 0.40
N LEU A 131 6.46 -3.88 1.30
CA LEU A 131 7.37 -2.76 1.06
C LEU A 131 8.80 -3.22 0.76
N VAL A 132 9.30 -4.23 1.48
CA VAL A 132 10.63 -4.79 1.21
C VAL A 132 10.71 -5.31 -0.23
N THR A 133 9.70 -6.06 -0.68
CA THR A 133 9.63 -6.55 -2.06
C THR A 133 9.56 -5.39 -3.08
N ALA A 134 8.85 -4.31 -2.76
CA ALA A 134 8.80 -3.14 -3.62
C ALA A 134 10.17 -2.45 -3.78
N PHE A 135 10.97 -2.38 -2.72
CA PHE A 135 12.35 -1.88 -2.79
C PHE A 135 13.25 -2.79 -3.62
N GLU A 136 13.12 -4.12 -3.49
CA GLU A 136 13.89 -5.09 -4.30
C GLU A 136 13.59 -4.95 -5.81
N ASN A 137 12.41 -4.47 -6.17
CA ASN A 137 12.02 -4.23 -7.55
C ASN A 137 12.61 -2.94 -8.16
N VAL A 138 13.29 -2.09 -7.38
CA VAL A 138 13.92 -0.86 -7.92
C VAL A 138 15.09 -1.20 -8.83
N ALA A 139 15.90 -2.18 -8.47
CA ALA A 139 16.99 -2.66 -9.31
C ALA A 139 16.43 -3.38 -10.55
N LEU A 140 16.97 -3.04 -11.70
CA LEU A 140 16.45 -3.47 -13.01
C LEU A 140 17.56 -4.08 -13.87
N TRP A 141 17.26 -5.20 -14.54
CA TRP A 141 18.12 -5.77 -15.57
C TRP A 141 17.78 -5.18 -16.94
N HIS A 142 18.71 -4.43 -17.52
CA HIS A 142 18.55 -3.77 -18.81
C HIS A 142 17.26 -2.92 -18.85
N GLU A 143 16.42 -3.15 -19.86
CA GLU A 143 15.20 -2.38 -20.09
C GLU A 143 13.99 -2.90 -19.33
N ARG A 144 14.05 -4.14 -18.84
CA ARG A 144 12.99 -4.78 -18.07
C ARG A 144 13.50 -6.03 -17.36
N ASP A 145 13.06 -6.21 -16.12
CA ASP A 145 13.21 -7.46 -15.40
C ASP A 145 11.83 -8.09 -15.17
N ILE A 146 11.64 -9.31 -15.70
CA ILE A 146 10.36 -10.02 -15.59
C ILE A 146 10.05 -10.48 -14.15
N SER A 147 11.05 -10.55 -13.28
CA SER A 147 10.87 -10.90 -11.84
C SER A 147 9.97 -9.90 -11.13
N HIS A 148 10.03 -8.62 -11.49
CA HIS A 148 9.14 -7.58 -10.97
C HIS A 148 7.67 -7.92 -11.22
N SER A 149 7.33 -8.37 -12.42
CA SER A 149 5.96 -8.68 -12.80
C SER A 149 5.34 -9.77 -11.93
N SER A 150 6.11 -10.78 -11.55
CA SER A 150 5.65 -11.86 -10.68
C SER A 150 5.38 -11.36 -9.26
N ALA A 151 6.28 -10.54 -8.70
CA ALA A 151 6.15 -9.97 -7.38
C ALA A 151 5.01 -8.94 -7.30
N GLU A 152 4.94 -8.02 -8.27
CA GLU A 152 3.96 -6.94 -8.29
C GLU A 152 2.51 -7.41 -8.42
N ARG A 153 2.28 -8.54 -9.09
CA ARG A 153 0.94 -9.17 -9.17
C ARG A 153 0.40 -9.64 -7.83
N ILE A 154 1.26 -9.86 -6.86
CA ILE A 154 0.91 -10.26 -5.50
C ILE A 154 0.87 -9.03 -4.61
N ILE A 155 1.99 -8.32 -4.48
CA ILE A 155 2.11 -7.26 -3.47
C ILE A 155 1.18 -6.07 -3.74
N THR A 156 0.92 -5.72 -5.01
CA THR A 156 0.13 -4.51 -5.32
C THR A 156 -1.34 -4.68 -4.96
N PRO A 157 -2.07 -5.69 -5.47
CA PRO A 157 -3.46 -5.89 -5.08
C PRO A 157 -3.59 -6.18 -3.59
N ASP A 158 -2.76 -7.04 -3.02
CA ASP A 158 -2.86 -7.39 -1.61
C ASP A 158 -2.66 -6.18 -0.71
N THR A 159 -1.62 -5.36 -0.95
CA THR A 159 -1.37 -4.18 -0.12
C THR A 159 -2.53 -3.19 -0.17
N THR A 160 -3.07 -2.92 -1.37
CA THR A 160 -4.18 -1.97 -1.52
C THR A 160 -5.47 -2.50 -0.89
N ILE A 161 -5.76 -3.79 -1.02
CA ILE A 161 -6.90 -4.45 -0.36
C ILE A 161 -6.74 -4.40 1.17
N LEU A 162 -5.55 -4.72 1.69
CA LEU A 162 -5.27 -4.70 3.12
C LEU A 162 -5.44 -3.30 3.72
N ILE A 163 -4.88 -2.29 3.07
CA ILE A 163 -5.02 -0.89 3.53
C ILE A 163 -6.47 -0.42 3.48
N ASN A 164 -7.22 -0.81 2.45
CA ASN A 164 -8.65 -0.47 2.36
C ASN A 164 -9.49 -1.18 3.44
N TYR A 165 -9.08 -2.36 3.85
CA TYR A 165 -9.74 -3.10 4.94
C TYR A 165 -9.39 -2.50 6.31
N MET A 166 -8.17 -2.06 6.51
CA MET A 166 -7.68 -1.49 7.76
C MET A 166 -8.29 -0.12 8.07
#